data_67ee46ca409e83e8c19291bcc8ee25c4
#
_entry.id   67ee46ca409e83e8c19291bcc8ee25c4
#
_cell.length_a   1.000
_cell.length_b   1.000
_cell.length_c   1.000
_cell.angle_alpha   90.00
_cell.angle_beta   90.00
_cell.angle_gamma   90.00
#
_symmetry.space_group_name_H-M   'P 1'
#
loop_
_entity.id
_entity.type
_entity.pdbx_description
1 polymer ?
#
loop_
_entity_poly.entity_id
_entity_poly.type
_entity_poly.pdbx_seq_one_letter_code
_entity_poly.pdbx_strand_id
1 'polypeptide(L)'
;VKLHDQIKEKIDDIKSIEITTHESAIRIISKVGELNNPADRDHCLQYMVAIGLLKGNLVAEDYEDDVAKDPRIDTLREKMIINEDKRYSKEYLEADKRSIANRIQIHFNDGTSTDEIEVEYPIGHKRRREEGIPVLEKKFKDNLAITFDEDITNKIFNLCMNQKELEETSVIDFQNLFAKKP
;
A
#
# COMPACT_ATOMS: atom_id res chain seq x y z
N VAL A 1 -0.65 8.17 -2.99
CA VAL A 1 -0.43 7.95 -4.42
C VAL A 1 -1.23 8.95 -5.26
N LYS A 2 -2.58 8.91 -5.30
CA LYS A 2 -3.40 9.78 -6.18
C LYS A 2 -3.18 11.29 -6.00
N LEU A 3 -2.78 11.75 -4.80
CA LEU A 3 -2.54 13.16 -4.52
C LEU A 3 -1.09 13.60 -4.73
N HIS A 4 -0.16 12.68 -4.89
CA HIS A 4 1.27 12.99 -4.96
C HIS A 4 1.60 14.10 -5.99
N ASP A 5 1.17 13.93 -7.23
CA ASP A 5 1.46 14.91 -8.28
C ASP A 5 0.88 16.30 -8.03
N GLN A 6 -0.20 16.39 -7.25
CA GLN A 6 -0.82 17.66 -6.91
C GLN A 6 -0.09 18.40 -5.78
N ILE A 7 0.64 17.63 -4.92
CA ILE A 7 1.18 18.17 -3.67
C ILE A 7 2.70 18.14 -3.57
N LYS A 8 3.40 17.40 -4.44
CA LYS A 8 4.86 17.18 -4.32
C LYS A 8 5.69 18.46 -4.22
N GLU A 9 5.23 19.55 -4.84
CA GLU A 9 5.87 20.87 -4.78
C GLU A 9 5.39 21.75 -3.60
N LYS A 10 4.43 21.25 -2.80
CA LYS A 10 3.79 21.97 -1.70
C LYS A 10 3.79 21.20 -0.37
N ILE A 11 4.63 20.18 -0.24
CA ILE A 11 4.66 19.30 0.94
C ILE A 11 4.92 20.10 2.22
N ASP A 12 5.81 21.08 2.15
CA ASP A 12 6.16 21.93 3.30
C ASP A 12 5.01 22.87 3.72
N ASP A 13 4.13 23.21 2.77
CA ASP A 13 2.96 24.06 3.00
C ASP A 13 1.77 23.32 3.61
N ILE A 14 1.84 22.00 3.77
CA ILE A 14 0.78 21.18 4.36
C ILE A 14 0.59 21.59 5.83
N LYS A 15 -0.65 21.99 6.16
CA LYS A 15 -1.10 22.32 7.52
C LYS A 15 -1.62 21.08 8.25
N SER A 16 -2.54 20.35 7.62
CA SER A 16 -3.11 19.11 8.15
C SER A 16 -3.56 18.17 7.05
N ILE A 17 -3.65 16.88 7.37
CA ILE A 17 -4.08 15.80 6.49
C ILE A 17 -5.23 15.08 7.19
N GLU A 18 -6.44 15.22 6.66
CA GLU A 18 -7.60 14.50 7.18
C GLU A 18 -7.76 13.17 6.45
N ILE A 19 -7.79 12.10 7.23
CA ILE A 19 -7.98 10.73 6.74
C ILE A 19 -9.22 10.16 7.41
N THR A 20 -10.17 9.70 6.61
CA THR A 20 -11.36 9.03 7.11
C THR A 20 -11.36 7.57 6.68
N THR A 21 -11.58 6.65 7.62
CA THR A 21 -11.52 5.21 7.39
C THR A 21 -12.52 4.46 8.27
N HIS A 22 -12.48 3.14 8.27
CA HIS A 22 -13.33 2.28 9.10
C HIS A 22 -12.69 1.98 10.46
N GLU A 23 -13.51 1.62 11.46
CA GLU A 23 -13.08 1.34 12.84
C GLU A 23 -11.94 0.34 12.92
N SER A 24 -12.01 -0.76 12.17
CA SER A 24 -10.98 -1.80 12.22
C SER A 24 -9.60 -1.29 11.82
N ALA A 25 -9.51 -0.40 10.80
CA ALA A 25 -8.23 0.23 10.43
C ALA A 25 -7.70 1.11 11.57
N ILE A 26 -8.57 1.91 12.18
CA ILE A 26 -8.17 2.78 13.31
C ILE A 26 -7.60 1.94 14.46
N ARG A 27 -8.27 0.85 14.81
CA ARG A 27 -7.84 -0.03 15.93
C ARG A 27 -6.55 -0.78 15.65
N ILE A 28 -6.29 -1.16 14.41
CA ILE A 28 -5.19 -2.08 14.07
C ILE A 28 -3.96 -1.31 13.58
N ILE A 29 -4.14 -0.33 12.71
CA ILE A 29 -3.04 0.31 12.00
C ILE A 29 -2.90 1.83 12.20
N SER A 30 -3.78 2.48 12.97
CA SER A 30 -3.56 3.89 13.34
C SER A 30 -2.62 3.95 14.54
N LYS A 31 -1.35 4.30 14.28
CA LYS A 31 -0.29 4.34 15.30
C LYS A 31 0.31 5.73 15.38
N VAL A 32 0.43 6.24 16.60
CA VAL A 32 1.17 7.45 16.94
C VAL A 32 2.46 7.09 17.68
N GLY A 33 3.45 7.98 17.68
CA GLY A 33 4.74 7.78 18.33
C GLY A 33 5.76 7.09 17.43
N GLU A 34 6.82 6.60 18.05
CA GLU A 34 7.98 6.03 17.35
C GLU A 34 7.66 4.70 16.66
N LEU A 35 8.29 4.48 15.51
CA LEU A 35 8.23 3.24 14.74
C LEU A 35 9.64 2.68 14.63
N ASN A 36 9.92 1.61 15.37
CA ASN A 36 11.29 1.15 15.63
C ASN A 36 11.82 0.15 14.58
N ASN A 37 10.96 -0.41 13.75
CA ASN A 37 11.34 -1.46 12.80
C ASN A 37 10.37 -1.51 11.60
N PRO A 38 10.70 -2.25 10.52
CA PRO A 38 9.84 -2.40 9.36
C PRO A 38 8.43 -2.93 9.68
N ALA A 39 8.29 -3.83 10.66
CA ALA A 39 7.00 -4.40 11.05
C ALA A 39 6.08 -3.39 11.78
N ASP A 40 6.65 -2.38 12.44
CA ASP A 40 5.87 -1.28 12.97
C ASP A 40 5.35 -0.37 11.86
N ARG A 41 6.17 -0.16 10.82
CA ARG A 41 5.91 0.77 9.72
C ARG A 41 4.88 0.22 8.74
N ASP A 42 4.94 -1.06 8.40
CA ASP A 42 4.00 -1.70 7.49
C ASP A 42 2.58 -1.84 8.08
N HIS A 43 2.46 -1.74 9.40
CA HIS A 43 1.21 -1.69 10.14
C HIS A 43 0.90 -0.29 10.71
N CYS A 44 1.39 0.77 10.05
CA CYS A 44 1.09 2.16 10.41
C CYS A 44 0.46 2.92 9.24
N LEU A 45 -0.84 3.21 9.36
CA LEU A 45 -1.60 3.96 8.34
C LEU A 45 -0.90 5.29 8.00
N GLN A 46 -0.48 6.03 9.02
CA GLN A 46 0.13 7.34 8.87
C GLN A 46 1.48 7.24 8.12
N TYR A 47 2.27 6.20 8.39
CA TYR A 47 3.53 5.97 7.68
C TYR A 47 3.30 5.69 6.20
N MET A 48 2.40 4.75 5.89
CA MET A 48 2.07 4.40 4.51
C MET A 48 1.52 5.59 3.71
N VAL A 49 0.71 6.43 4.35
CA VAL A 49 0.20 7.65 3.72
C VAL A 49 1.32 8.65 3.49
N ALA A 50 2.21 8.89 4.46
CA ALA A 50 3.35 9.78 4.31
C ALA A 50 4.24 9.38 3.14
N ILE A 51 4.62 8.11 3.02
CA ILE A 51 5.38 7.60 1.88
C ILE A 51 4.64 7.82 0.57
N GLY A 52 3.36 7.48 0.52
CA GLY A 52 2.54 7.68 -0.68
C GLY A 52 2.42 9.14 -1.11
N LEU A 53 2.45 10.08 -0.18
CA LEU A 53 2.47 11.52 -0.46
C LEU A 53 3.86 11.98 -0.94
N LEU A 54 4.93 11.50 -0.34
CA LEU A 54 6.31 11.87 -0.67
C LEU A 54 6.80 11.28 -1.99
N LYS A 55 6.52 10.00 -2.23
CA LYS A 55 7.10 9.24 -3.35
C LYS A 55 6.12 8.92 -4.48
N GLY A 56 4.81 9.06 -4.26
CA GLY A 56 3.78 8.68 -5.25
C GLY A 56 3.56 7.18 -5.39
N ASN A 57 4.25 6.37 -4.60
CA ASN A 57 4.25 4.92 -4.64
C ASN A 57 4.57 4.36 -3.24
N LEU A 58 4.44 3.06 -3.04
CA LEU A 58 4.81 2.35 -1.82
C LEU A 58 5.27 0.93 -2.17
N VAL A 59 6.51 0.63 -1.88
CA VAL A 59 7.15 -0.68 -2.11
C VAL A 59 7.74 -1.25 -0.82
N ALA A 60 8.20 -2.49 -0.83
CA ALA A 60 8.72 -3.16 0.37
C ALA A 60 9.92 -2.42 0.99
N GLU A 61 10.80 -1.91 0.16
CA GLU A 61 11.99 -1.16 0.57
C GLU A 61 11.66 0.14 1.31
N ASP A 62 10.45 0.68 1.13
CA ASP A 62 10.02 1.90 1.82
C ASP A 62 9.81 1.72 3.31
N TYR A 63 9.79 0.50 3.80
CA TYR A 63 9.68 0.19 5.23
C TYR A 63 11.05 0.03 5.92
N GLU A 64 12.15 0.00 5.15
CA GLU A 64 13.49 -0.18 5.69
C GLU A 64 14.00 1.06 6.47
N ASP A 65 14.96 0.82 7.36
CA ASP A 65 15.47 1.85 8.27
C ASP A 65 16.07 3.05 7.55
N ASP A 66 16.68 2.85 6.38
CA ASP A 66 17.30 3.95 5.63
C ASP A 66 16.26 4.93 5.07
N VAL A 67 15.12 4.44 4.62
CA VAL A 67 14.00 5.30 4.18
C VAL A 67 13.35 5.98 5.38
N ALA A 68 13.18 5.26 6.48
CA ALA A 68 12.52 5.78 7.68
C ALA A 68 13.28 6.94 8.36
N LYS A 69 14.56 7.15 8.03
CA LYS A 69 15.36 8.29 8.51
C LYS A 69 14.96 9.64 7.91
N ASP A 70 14.13 9.66 6.86
CA ASP A 70 13.65 10.91 6.27
C ASP A 70 12.71 11.64 7.24
N PRO A 71 13.11 12.80 7.80
CA PRO A 71 12.33 13.50 8.82
C PRO A 71 10.99 14.02 8.32
N ARG A 72 10.81 14.14 6.99
CA ARG A 72 9.55 14.56 6.41
C ARG A 72 8.43 13.56 6.66
N ILE A 73 8.78 12.27 6.83
CA ILE A 73 7.81 11.22 7.12
C ILE A 73 7.12 11.50 8.45
N ASP A 74 7.89 11.71 9.51
CA ASP A 74 7.33 11.98 10.84
C ASP A 74 6.62 13.33 10.89
N THR A 75 7.17 14.36 10.24
CA THR A 75 6.51 15.65 10.09
C THR A 75 5.11 15.54 9.46
N LEU A 76 4.95 14.70 8.43
CA LEU A 76 3.65 14.45 7.82
C LEU A 76 2.74 13.61 8.72
N ARG A 77 3.28 12.59 9.38
CA ARG A 77 2.52 11.74 10.31
C ARG A 77 1.87 12.57 11.44
N GLU A 78 2.60 13.51 12.01
CA GLU A 78 2.12 14.40 13.07
C GLU A 78 0.99 15.33 12.62
N LYS A 79 0.91 15.65 11.32
CA LYS A 79 -0.15 16.47 10.72
C LYS A 79 -1.42 15.69 10.38
N MET A 80 -1.44 14.36 10.57
CA MET A 80 -2.57 13.50 10.20
C MET A 80 -3.63 13.42 11.31
N ILE A 81 -4.87 13.63 10.91
CA ILE A 81 -6.07 13.49 11.73
C ILE A 81 -6.86 12.30 11.20
N ILE A 82 -7.04 11.27 12.03
CA ILE A 82 -7.72 10.03 11.62
C ILE A 82 -9.13 10.02 12.18
N ASN A 83 -10.11 9.96 11.29
CA ASN A 83 -11.52 9.96 11.60
C ASN A 83 -12.19 8.63 11.20
N GLU A 84 -13.21 8.22 11.96
CA GLU A 84 -14.07 7.10 11.58
C GLU A 84 -15.27 7.60 10.78
N ASP A 85 -15.61 6.88 9.70
CA ASP A 85 -16.93 6.94 9.08
C ASP A 85 -17.70 5.65 9.45
N LYS A 86 -18.83 5.81 10.14
CA LYS A 86 -19.68 4.67 10.57
C LYS A 86 -20.23 3.88 9.39
N ARG A 87 -20.43 4.52 8.24
CA ARG A 87 -20.82 3.83 7.00
C ARG A 87 -19.69 2.89 6.55
N TYR A 88 -18.44 3.37 6.55
CA TYR A 88 -17.29 2.54 6.18
C TYR A 88 -17.12 1.35 7.14
N SER A 89 -17.29 1.57 8.44
CA SER A 89 -17.21 0.51 9.45
C SER A 89 -18.27 -0.56 9.24
N LYS A 90 -19.50 -0.17 8.91
CA LYS A 90 -20.60 -1.09 8.61
C LYS A 90 -20.34 -1.87 7.32
N GLU A 91 -19.99 -1.17 6.24
CA GLU A 91 -19.80 -1.75 4.90
C GLU A 91 -18.56 -2.66 4.83
N TYR A 92 -17.55 -2.44 5.66
CA TYR A 92 -16.41 -3.34 5.84
C TYR A 92 -16.84 -4.73 6.32
N LEU A 93 -17.88 -4.81 7.17
CA LEU A 93 -18.40 -6.07 7.71
C LEU A 93 -19.47 -6.72 6.83
N GLU A 94 -20.10 -5.97 5.92
CA GLU A 94 -21.12 -6.50 5.01
C GLU A 94 -20.51 -7.51 4.03
N ALA A 95 -21.03 -8.75 4.04
CA ALA A 95 -20.52 -9.85 3.21
C ALA A 95 -20.50 -9.52 1.72
N ASP A 96 -21.49 -8.79 1.26
CA ASP A 96 -21.64 -8.43 -0.16
C ASP A 96 -20.69 -7.33 -0.59
N LYS A 97 -20.37 -6.40 0.30
CA LYS A 97 -19.51 -5.26 0.01
C LYS A 97 -18.06 -5.57 0.33
N ARG A 98 -17.77 -5.88 1.61
CA ARG A 98 -16.39 -6.01 2.08
C ARG A 98 -15.54 -4.81 1.64
N SER A 99 -16.13 -3.59 1.69
CA SER A 99 -15.43 -2.40 1.26
C SER A 99 -14.30 -2.07 2.23
N ILE A 100 -13.23 -1.49 1.71
CA ILE A 100 -12.08 -1.01 2.49
C ILE A 100 -11.94 0.48 2.17
N ALA A 101 -13.02 1.22 2.43
CA ALA A 101 -13.11 2.61 2.05
C ALA A 101 -12.16 3.48 2.86
N ASN A 102 -11.47 4.36 2.16
CA ASN A 102 -10.62 5.39 2.72
C ASN A 102 -10.83 6.68 1.96
N ARG A 103 -10.82 7.78 2.69
CA ARG A 103 -10.96 9.13 2.16
C ARG A 103 -9.83 10.00 2.71
N ILE A 104 -9.30 10.89 1.88
CA ILE A 104 -8.23 11.80 2.27
C ILE A 104 -8.46 13.18 1.69
N GLN A 105 -8.18 14.21 2.49
CA GLN A 105 -8.10 15.60 2.07
C GLN A 105 -6.90 16.28 2.75
N ILE A 106 -6.22 17.16 2.03
CA ILE A 106 -5.04 17.89 2.52
C ILE A 106 -5.38 19.38 2.56
N HIS A 107 -5.08 20.02 3.69
CA HIS A 107 -5.26 21.45 3.91
C HIS A 107 -3.90 22.12 3.98
N PHE A 108 -3.76 23.30 3.35
CA PHE A 108 -2.54 24.07 3.29
C PHE A 108 -2.57 25.29 4.23
N ASN A 109 -1.38 25.82 4.51
CA ASN A 109 -1.22 27.00 5.39
C ASN A 109 -1.85 28.28 4.81
N ASP A 110 -1.99 28.34 3.49
CA ASP A 110 -2.65 29.46 2.78
C ASP A 110 -4.19 29.43 2.84
N GLY A 111 -4.76 28.40 3.51
CA GLY A 111 -6.20 28.20 3.64
C GLY A 111 -6.84 27.45 2.49
N THR A 112 -6.08 27.06 1.47
CA THR A 112 -6.55 26.18 0.37
C THR A 112 -6.53 24.71 0.79
N SER A 113 -7.21 23.86 0.01
CA SER A 113 -7.19 22.41 0.19
C SER A 113 -7.21 21.68 -1.15
N THR A 114 -6.81 20.43 -1.12
CA THR A 114 -7.03 19.51 -2.26
C THR A 114 -8.51 19.14 -2.37
N ASP A 115 -8.90 18.60 -3.51
CA ASP A 115 -10.13 17.83 -3.58
C ASP A 115 -10.07 16.67 -2.58
N GLU A 116 -11.27 16.31 -2.07
CA GLU A 116 -11.44 15.10 -1.27
C GLU A 116 -11.40 13.88 -2.19
N ILE A 117 -10.53 12.91 -1.88
CA ILE A 117 -10.40 11.68 -2.66
C ILE A 117 -10.85 10.50 -1.82
N GLU A 118 -11.95 9.86 -2.25
CA GLU A 118 -12.42 8.59 -1.69
C GLU A 118 -12.03 7.41 -2.59
N VAL A 119 -11.62 6.31 -1.96
CA VAL A 119 -11.41 5.02 -2.61
C VAL A 119 -12.14 3.96 -1.81
N GLU A 120 -13.26 3.48 -2.32
CA GLU A 120 -14.08 2.46 -1.67
C GLU A 120 -13.43 1.07 -1.75
N TYR A 121 -12.91 0.71 -2.92
CA TYR A 121 -12.27 -0.58 -3.15
C TYR A 121 -10.82 -0.38 -3.60
N PRO A 122 -9.82 -0.93 -2.89
CA PRO A 122 -8.42 -0.89 -3.35
C PRO A 122 -8.25 -1.72 -4.63
N ILE A 123 -7.16 -1.45 -5.36
CA ILE A 123 -6.88 -2.09 -6.67
C ILE A 123 -6.89 -3.63 -6.61
N GLY A 124 -6.50 -4.21 -5.49
CA GLY A 124 -6.51 -5.67 -5.29
C GLY A 124 -7.86 -6.27 -4.90
N HIS A 125 -8.91 -5.45 -4.73
CA HIS A 125 -10.21 -5.94 -4.32
C HIS A 125 -10.91 -6.71 -5.45
N LYS A 126 -11.71 -7.74 -5.10
CA LYS A 126 -12.42 -8.60 -6.07
C LYS A 126 -13.30 -7.86 -7.07
N ARG A 127 -13.80 -6.68 -6.72
CA ARG A 127 -14.63 -5.83 -7.60
C ARG A 127 -13.81 -5.04 -8.63
N ARG A 128 -12.47 -5.07 -8.52
CA ARG A 128 -11.55 -4.36 -9.42
C ARG A 128 -10.55 -5.31 -10.10
N ARG A 129 -10.94 -6.57 -10.30
CA ARG A 129 -10.03 -7.60 -10.86
C ARG A 129 -9.51 -7.25 -12.25
N GLU A 130 -10.34 -6.68 -13.12
CA GLU A 130 -9.91 -6.29 -14.47
C GLU A 130 -8.77 -5.29 -14.45
N GLU A 131 -8.84 -4.31 -13.54
CA GLU A 131 -7.78 -3.33 -13.34
C GLU A 131 -6.62 -3.90 -12.52
N GLY A 132 -6.94 -4.73 -11.53
CA GLY A 132 -6.00 -5.18 -10.51
C GLY A 132 -5.07 -6.30 -10.99
N ILE A 133 -5.56 -7.25 -11.81
CA ILE A 133 -4.78 -8.40 -12.25
C ILE A 133 -3.48 -7.97 -12.97
N PRO A 134 -3.49 -7.08 -13.97
CA PRO A 134 -2.25 -6.64 -14.62
C PRO A 134 -1.25 -5.98 -13.66
N VAL A 135 -1.75 -5.23 -12.66
CA VAL A 135 -0.91 -4.60 -11.64
C VAL A 135 -0.27 -5.65 -10.73
N LEU A 136 -1.03 -6.68 -10.34
CA LEU A 136 -0.54 -7.77 -9.50
C LEU A 136 0.47 -8.65 -10.25
N GLU A 137 0.25 -8.91 -11.53
CA GLU A 137 1.21 -9.65 -12.39
C GLU A 137 2.54 -8.90 -12.49
N LYS A 138 2.48 -7.58 -12.73
CA LYS A 138 3.69 -6.75 -12.73
C LYS A 138 4.38 -6.78 -11.37
N LYS A 139 3.64 -6.58 -10.28
CA LYS A 139 4.18 -6.63 -8.92
C LYS A 139 4.83 -7.99 -8.63
N PHE A 140 4.24 -9.08 -9.08
CA PHE A 140 4.78 -10.42 -8.90
C PHE A 140 6.13 -10.56 -9.62
N LYS A 141 6.24 -10.12 -10.87
CA LYS A 141 7.51 -10.11 -11.60
C LYS A 141 8.57 -9.23 -10.94
N ASP A 142 8.19 -8.02 -10.54
CA ASP A 142 9.11 -7.09 -9.88
C ASP A 142 9.68 -7.70 -8.58
N ASN A 143 8.82 -8.34 -7.77
CA ASN A 143 9.25 -9.00 -6.53
C ASN A 143 10.16 -10.22 -6.78
N LEU A 144 9.90 -11.02 -7.81
CA LEU A 144 10.79 -12.11 -8.20
C LEU A 144 12.16 -11.60 -8.62
N ALA A 145 12.21 -10.52 -9.39
CA ALA A 145 13.43 -9.91 -9.89
C ALA A 145 14.36 -9.34 -8.79
N ILE A 146 13.84 -9.10 -7.57
CA ILE A 146 14.69 -8.73 -6.42
C ILE A 146 15.67 -9.87 -6.06
N THR A 147 15.25 -11.12 -6.28
CA THR A 147 15.99 -12.29 -5.79
C THR A 147 16.55 -13.17 -6.91
N PHE A 148 15.88 -13.22 -8.03
CA PHE A 148 16.16 -14.13 -9.15
C PHE A 148 16.56 -13.35 -10.39
N ASP A 149 17.38 -13.97 -11.25
CA ASP A 149 17.65 -13.49 -12.59
C ASP A 149 16.41 -13.53 -13.49
N GLU A 150 16.52 -12.98 -14.70
CA GLU A 150 15.41 -12.87 -15.63
C GLU A 150 14.86 -14.22 -16.07
N ASP A 151 15.73 -15.20 -16.30
CA ASP A 151 15.34 -16.55 -16.76
C ASP A 151 14.51 -17.27 -15.70
N ILE A 152 14.97 -17.26 -14.46
CA ILE A 152 14.25 -17.88 -13.32
C ILE A 152 12.96 -17.11 -13.04
N THR A 153 13.00 -15.79 -13.05
CA THR A 153 11.81 -14.93 -12.88
C THR A 153 10.73 -15.27 -13.89
N ASN A 154 11.09 -15.34 -15.17
CA ASN A 154 10.16 -15.69 -16.24
C ASN A 154 9.63 -17.13 -16.11
N LYS A 155 10.48 -18.08 -15.74
CA LYS A 155 10.08 -19.48 -15.53
C LYS A 155 9.04 -19.61 -14.41
N ILE A 156 9.29 -18.99 -13.25
CA ILE A 156 8.35 -19.01 -12.12
C ILE A 156 7.05 -18.32 -12.51
N PHE A 157 7.15 -17.14 -13.11
CA PHE A 157 5.98 -16.36 -13.52
C PHE A 157 5.10 -17.14 -14.50
N ASN A 158 5.67 -17.68 -15.57
CA ASN A 158 4.92 -18.41 -16.59
C ASN A 158 4.24 -19.66 -16.03
N LEU A 159 4.93 -20.40 -15.15
CA LEU A 159 4.32 -21.54 -14.45
C LEU A 159 3.11 -21.10 -13.60
N CYS A 160 3.25 -20.03 -12.83
CA CYS A 160 2.17 -19.53 -11.99
C CYS A 160 0.98 -18.98 -12.80
N MET A 161 1.21 -18.50 -14.02
CA MET A 161 0.17 -18.00 -14.92
C MET A 161 -0.53 -19.13 -15.71
N ASN A 162 0.01 -20.34 -15.71
CA ASN A 162 -0.56 -21.49 -16.38
C ASN A 162 -1.16 -22.45 -15.34
N GLN A 163 -2.45 -22.32 -15.07
CA GLN A 163 -3.14 -23.10 -14.04
C GLN A 163 -2.94 -24.62 -14.23
N LYS A 164 -3.07 -25.12 -15.46
CA LYS A 164 -2.96 -26.56 -15.72
C LYS A 164 -1.54 -27.07 -15.40
N GLU A 165 -0.52 -26.39 -15.86
CA GLU A 165 0.88 -26.75 -15.62
C GLU A 165 1.22 -26.65 -14.13
N LEU A 166 0.72 -25.62 -13.44
CA LEU A 166 0.90 -25.47 -12.01
C LEU A 166 0.26 -26.62 -11.21
N GLU A 167 -0.96 -27.05 -11.56
CA GLU A 167 -1.66 -28.16 -10.92
C GLU A 167 -0.97 -29.53 -11.17
N GLU A 168 -0.30 -29.68 -12.31
CA GLU A 168 0.47 -30.89 -12.67
C GLU A 168 1.90 -30.88 -12.06
N THR A 169 2.38 -29.72 -11.58
CA THR A 169 3.71 -29.58 -10.99
C THR A 169 3.74 -30.11 -9.55
N SER A 170 4.69 -30.99 -9.24
CA SER A 170 4.86 -31.47 -7.87
C SER A 170 5.28 -30.31 -6.93
N VAL A 171 4.91 -30.41 -5.64
CA VAL A 171 5.32 -29.42 -4.62
C VAL A 171 6.85 -29.33 -4.53
N ILE A 172 7.54 -30.45 -4.69
CA ILE A 172 9.02 -30.51 -4.66
C ILE A 172 9.60 -29.72 -5.83
N ASP A 173 9.08 -29.94 -7.05
CA ASP A 173 9.57 -29.25 -8.25
C ASP A 173 9.25 -27.74 -8.17
N PHE A 174 8.06 -27.39 -7.69
CA PHE A 174 7.70 -26.00 -7.46
C PHE A 174 8.67 -25.32 -6.48
N GLN A 175 8.93 -25.93 -5.33
CA GLN A 175 9.87 -25.39 -4.34
C GLN A 175 11.30 -25.27 -4.87
N ASN A 176 11.74 -26.21 -5.67
CA ASN A 176 13.07 -26.19 -6.28
C ASN A 176 13.30 -25.00 -7.21
N LEU A 177 12.24 -24.41 -7.78
CA LEU A 177 12.35 -23.18 -8.58
C LEU A 177 12.80 -21.97 -7.74
N PHE A 178 12.46 -21.95 -6.45
CA PHE A 178 12.80 -20.87 -5.52
C PHE A 178 14.09 -21.15 -4.75
N ALA A 179 14.67 -22.33 -4.88
CA ALA A 179 15.92 -22.64 -4.22
C ALA A 179 17.07 -21.89 -4.91
N LYS A 180 17.81 -21.06 -4.16
CA LYS A 180 19.07 -20.49 -4.65
C LYS A 180 20.03 -21.65 -4.88
N LYS A 181 20.55 -21.78 -6.11
CA LYS A 181 21.69 -22.66 -6.34
C LYS A 181 22.86 -22.09 -5.58
N PRO A 182 23.60 -22.93 -4.84
CA PRO A 182 24.80 -22.50 -4.11
C PRO A 182 25.85 -21.93 -5.05
#